data_541d84ca3ac48994a89ac5fd36b2fd78
#
_entry.id   541d84ca3ac48994a89ac5fd36b2fd78
#
_cell.length_a   1.000
_cell.length_b   1.000
_cell.length_c   1.000
_cell.angle_alpha   90.00
_cell.angle_beta   90.00
_cell.angle_gamma   90.00
#
_symmetry.space_group_name_H-M   'P 1'
#
loop_
_entity.id
_entity.type
_entity.pdbx_description
1 polymer ?
#
loop_
_entity_poly.entity_id
_entity_poly.type
_entity_poly.pdbx_seq_one_letter_code
_entity_poly.pdbx_strand_id
1 'polypeptide(L)'
;MADFLHTMVRITDPEKSRAFYEALGFTFSRDMDIVRNGEREATNYFFSVGGSENVLELTLNHDGRTYDMGDAYGHIAIAVDDLDETLSRLKEQGIEAEREPYRVREGGSRLCFVRDPDGYRIELIDRSGK
;
A
#
# COMPACT_ATOMS: atom_id res chain seq x y z
N MET A 1 -15.90 15.44 17.55
CA MET A 1 -15.17 15.47 16.26
C MET A 1 -14.56 14.11 15.99
N ALA A 2 -14.60 13.65 14.74
CA ALA A 2 -14.02 12.34 14.39
C ALA A 2 -12.67 12.53 13.71
N ASP A 3 -11.77 11.56 13.89
CA ASP A 3 -10.48 11.52 13.21
C ASP A 3 -10.40 10.24 12.38
N PHE A 4 -9.81 10.33 11.19
CA PHE A 4 -9.51 9.15 10.41
C PHE A 4 -8.26 8.50 11.00
N LEU A 5 -8.34 7.20 11.35
CA LEU A 5 -7.23 6.50 11.97
C LEU A 5 -6.40 5.72 10.94
N HIS A 6 -7.02 4.75 10.30
CA HIS A 6 -6.28 3.90 9.35
C HIS A 6 -7.22 3.18 8.38
N THR A 7 -6.62 2.70 7.30
CA THR A 7 -7.23 1.73 6.40
C THR A 7 -6.53 0.38 6.63
N MET A 8 -7.30 -0.68 6.75
CA MET A 8 -6.76 -2.03 6.92
C MET A 8 -7.00 -2.85 5.66
N VAL A 9 -5.95 -3.55 5.21
CA VAL A 9 -6.07 -4.56 4.17
C VAL A 9 -5.38 -5.84 4.62
N ARG A 10 -5.84 -6.98 4.10
CA ARG A 10 -5.31 -8.30 4.45
C ARG A 10 -4.22 -8.70 3.48
N ILE A 11 -3.14 -9.26 4.02
CA ILE A 11 -1.95 -9.62 3.25
C ILE A 11 -1.60 -11.09 3.45
N THR A 12 -0.75 -11.62 2.57
CA THR A 12 -0.29 -13.01 2.64
C THR A 12 1.22 -13.13 2.86
N ASP A 13 2.00 -12.09 2.54
CA ASP A 13 3.46 -12.10 2.69
C ASP A 13 3.93 -10.76 3.26
N PRO A 14 4.19 -10.68 4.58
CA PRO A 14 4.56 -9.41 5.21
C PRO A 14 5.85 -8.80 4.67
N GLU A 15 6.85 -9.62 4.33
CA GLU A 15 8.13 -9.11 3.83
C GLU A 15 7.97 -8.43 2.48
N LYS A 16 7.24 -9.05 1.56
CA LYS A 16 6.97 -8.47 0.24
C LYS A 16 6.12 -7.22 0.34
N SER A 17 5.09 -7.25 1.18
CA SER A 17 4.22 -6.10 1.37
C SER A 17 4.98 -4.94 1.98
N ARG A 18 5.81 -5.19 2.97
CA ARG A 18 6.64 -4.15 3.58
C ARG A 18 7.57 -3.52 2.56
N ALA A 19 8.27 -4.33 1.77
CA ALA A 19 9.18 -3.83 0.73
C ALA A 19 8.44 -2.94 -0.27
N PHE A 20 7.24 -3.35 -0.66
CA PHE A 20 6.41 -2.58 -1.59
C PHE A 20 6.07 -1.21 -1.01
N TYR A 21 5.49 -1.17 0.19
CA TYR A 21 5.05 0.10 0.76
C TYR A 21 6.21 1.00 1.15
N GLU A 22 7.35 0.45 1.58
CA GLU A 22 8.55 1.25 1.82
C GLU A 22 9.06 1.89 0.53
N ALA A 23 8.96 1.19 -0.61
CA ALA A 23 9.34 1.77 -1.91
C ALA A 23 8.45 2.95 -2.31
N LEU A 24 7.22 3.01 -1.80
CA LEU A 24 6.31 4.14 -2.04
C LEU A 24 6.57 5.32 -1.10
N GLY A 25 7.38 5.13 -0.05
CA GLY A 25 7.64 6.17 0.93
C GLY A 25 6.98 5.95 2.28
N PHE A 26 6.33 4.82 2.50
CA PHE A 26 5.82 4.48 3.82
C PHE A 26 6.96 4.07 4.73
N THR A 27 6.77 4.31 6.03
CA THR A 27 7.71 3.88 7.07
C THR A 27 7.00 2.87 7.97
N PHE A 28 7.63 1.72 8.19
CA PHE A 28 7.12 0.74 9.13
C PHE A 28 7.21 1.31 10.54
N SER A 29 6.11 1.27 11.29
CA SER A 29 6.03 1.81 12.66
C SER A 29 6.18 0.72 13.71
N ARG A 30 5.31 -0.28 13.67
CA ARG A 30 5.28 -1.35 14.66
C ARG A 30 4.40 -2.50 14.18
N ASP A 31 4.53 -3.63 14.85
CA ASP A 31 3.58 -4.73 14.67
C ASP A 31 2.91 -5.06 16.01
N MET A 32 1.81 -5.79 15.93
CA MET A 32 1.04 -6.20 17.09
C MET A 32 0.36 -7.53 16.80
N ASP A 33 0.61 -8.52 17.64
CA ASP A 33 -0.05 -9.81 17.52
C ASP A 33 -1.44 -9.76 18.14
N ILE A 34 -2.39 -10.41 17.48
CA ILE A 34 -3.72 -10.67 18.03
C ILE A 34 -3.69 -12.10 18.54
N VAL A 35 -3.85 -12.24 19.85
CA VAL A 35 -3.79 -13.55 20.52
C VAL A 35 -5.18 -13.91 21.02
N ARG A 36 -5.63 -15.13 20.70
CA ARG A 36 -6.92 -15.63 21.14
C ARG A 36 -6.72 -17.05 21.65
N ASN A 37 -7.19 -17.32 22.89
CA ASN A 37 -7.05 -18.62 23.53
C ASN A 37 -5.59 -19.11 23.56
N GLY A 38 -4.65 -18.17 23.82
CA GLY A 38 -3.23 -18.48 23.90
C GLY A 38 -2.53 -18.67 22.56
N GLU A 39 -3.23 -18.57 21.45
CA GLU A 39 -2.66 -18.73 20.11
C GLU A 39 -2.62 -17.40 19.36
N ARG A 40 -1.54 -17.20 18.58
CA ARG A 40 -1.39 -16.05 17.71
C ARG A 40 -2.27 -16.25 16.49
N GLU A 41 -3.40 -15.51 16.44
CA GLU A 41 -4.38 -15.62 15.35
C GLU A 41 -3.97 -14.79 14.14
N ALA A 42 -3.48 -13.57 14.40
CA ALA A 42 -3.12 -12.63 13.35
C ALA A 42 -2.00 -11.70 13.83
N THR A 43 -1.35 -11.02 12.91
CA THR A 43 -0.41 -9.94 13.20
C THR A 43 -0.79 -8.73 12.37
N ASN A 44 -0.86 -7.58 13.01
CA ASN A 44 -1.09 -6.30 12.35
C ASN A 44 0.23 -5.55 12.22
N TYR A 45 0.52 -5.07 11.00
CA TYR A 45 1.71 -4.28 10.72
C TYR A 45 1.27 -2.86 10.38
N PHE A 46 1.78 -1.88 11.13
CA PHE A 46 1.36 -0.48 10.98
C PHE A 46 2.43 0.32 10.25
N PHE A 47 1.98 1.13 9.30
CA PHE A 47 2.84 1.97 8.48
C PHE A 47 2.37 3.41 8.53
N SER A 48 3.33 4.33 8.52
CA SER A 48 3.09 5.77 8.47
C SER A 48 3.57 6.30 7.13
N VAL A 49 2.96 7.38 6.65
CA VAL A 49 3.40 8.05 5.43
C VAL A 49 3.17 9.54 5.56
N GLY A 50 4.17 10.33 5.15
CA GLY A 50 4.11 11.78 5.30
C GLY A 50 3.87 12.16 6.76
N GLY A 51 2.90 13.03 7.01
CA GLY A 51 2.50 13.41 8.36
C GLY A 51 1.44 12.52 9.00
N SER A 52 1.05 11.42 8.33
CA SER A 52 -0.01 10.53 8.80
C SER A 52 0.56 9.30 9.49
N GLU A 53 0.42 9.23 10.82
CA GLU A 53 0.95 8.11 11.61
C GLU A 53 0.00 6.91 11.59
N ASN A 54 0.57 5.71 11.42
CA ASN A 54 -0.14 4.43 11.50
C ASN A 54 -1.40 4.39 10.62
N VAL A 55 -1.33 5.03 9.46
CA VAL A 55 -2.49 5.21 8.58
C VAL A 55 -2.82 3.97 7.78
N LEU A 56 -1.87 3.07 7.60
CA LEU A 56 -2.07 1.81 6.89
C LEU A 56 -1.80 0.65 7.84
N GLU A 57 -2.77 -0.24 7.97
CA GLU A 57 -2.65 -1.45 8.78
C GLU A 57 -2.73 -2.66 7.86
N LEU A 58 -1.68 -3.48 7.84
CA LEU A 58 -1.64 -4.71 7.06
C LEU A 58 -1.83 -5.88 8.01
N THR A 59 -2.86 -6.69 7.77
CA THR A 59 -3.20 -7.80 8.66
C THR A 59 -2.85 -9.13 8.01
N LEU A 60 -1.97 -9.89 8.67
CA LEU A 60 -1.65 -11.27 8.30
C LEU A 60 -2.41 -12.22 9.22
N ASN A 61 -3.30 -13.03 8.67
CA ASN A 61 -3.93 -14.12 9.40
C ASN A 61 -3.02 -15.35 9.33
N HIS A 62 -2.79 -16.01 10.46
CA HIS A 62 -1.82 -17.11 10.56
C HIS A 62 -2.41 -18.49 10.21
N ASP A 63 -3.53 -18.55 9.51
CA ASP A 63 -4.15 -19.80 9.10
C ASP A 63 -3.90 -20.17 7.64
N GLY A 64 -3.04 -19.39 6.95
CA GLY A 64 -2.65 -19.70 5.57
C GLY A 64 -3.73 -19.40 4.52
N ARG A 65 -4.80 -18.70 4.90
CA ARG A 65 -5.88 -18.39 3.96
C ARG A 65 -5.43 -17.41 2.88
N THR A 66 -6.12 -17.46 1.76
CA THR A 66 -5.99 -16.48 0.68
C THR A 66 -7.31 -15.71 0.56
N TYR A 67 -7.31 -14.66 -0.26
CA TYR A 67 -8.45 -13.75 -0.35
C TYR A 67 -8.89 -13.57 -1.77
N ASP A 68 -10.21 -13.46 -1.95
CA ASP A 68 -10.82 -13.08 -3.21
C ASP A 68 -11.10 -11.57 -3.13
N MET A 69 -10.48 -10.81 -4.05
CA MET A 69 -10.64 -9.36 -4.10
C MET A 69 -12.07 -8.95 -4.49
N GLY A 70 -12.73 -9.78 -5.28
CA GLY A 70 -14.03 -9.42 -5.83
C GLY A 70 -13.95 -8.18 -6.69
N ASP A 71 -15.07 -7.47 -6.81
CA ASP A 71 -15.13 -6.25 -7.61
C ASP A 71 -15.54 -5.01 -6.79
N ALA A 72 -15.53 -5.12 -5.47
CA ALA A 72 -15.95 -4.02 -4.58
C ALA A 72 -14.80 -3.12 -4.16
N TYR A 73 -13.56 -3.64 -4.14
CA TYR A 73 -12.41 -2.83 -3.74
C TYR A 73 -12.06 -1.85 -4.88
N GLY A 74 -11.89 -0.58 -4.53
CA GLY A 74 -11.39 0.41 -5.48
C GLY A 74 -9.87 0.51 -5.44
N HIS A 75 -9.37 1.56 -4.80
CA HIS A 75 -7.92 1.77 -4.68
C HIS A 75 -7.62 2.71 -3.50
N ILE A 76 -6.34 2.72 -3.12
CA ILE A 76 -5.77 3.69 -2.19
C ILE A 76 -4.90 4.62 -3.03
N ALA A 77 -4.99 5.93 -2.80
CA ALA A 77 -4.22 6.92 -3.55
C ALA A 77 -3.11 7.52 -2.68
N ILE A 78 -1.94 7.66 -3.25
CA ILE A 78 -0.76 8.19 -2.57
C ILE A 78 -0.10 9.20 -3.50
N ALA A 79 0.27 10.37 -2.96
CA ALA A 79 1.09 11.32 -3.68
C ALA A 79 2.56 10.97 -3.47
N VAL A 80 3.35 10.93 -4.52
CA VAL A 80 4.77 10.65 -4.47
C VAL A 80 5.55 11.86 -5.00
N ASP A 81 6.75 12.07 -4.45
CA ASP A 81 7.56 13.22 -4.82
C ASP A 81 8.08 13.14 -6.26
N ASP A 82 8.41 11.93 -6.71
CA ASP A 82 8.90 11.69 -8.07
C ASP A 82 8.36 10.33 -8.54
N LEU A 83 7.39 10.36 -9.45
CA LEU A 83 6.73 9.16 -9.93
C LEU A 83 7.69 8.24 -10.68
N ASP A 84 8.55 8.80 -11.53
CA ASP A 84 9.47 7.99 -12.31
C ASP A 84 10.47 7.25 -11.42
N GLU A 85 10.97 7.91 -10.38
CA GLU A 85 11.87 7.29 -9.42
C GLU A 85 11.17 6.19 -8.62
N THR A 86 9.92 6.45 -8.19
CA THR A 86 9.12 5.46 -7.46
C THR A 86 8.90 4.21 -8.31
N LEU A 87 8.55 4.39 -9.59
CA LEU A 87 8.35 3.27 -10.51
C LEU A 87 9.64 2.48 -10.72
N SER A 88 10.80 3.16 -10.76
CA SER A 88 12.09 2.48 -10.87
C SER A 88 12.35 1.57 -9.66
N ARG A 89 12.06 2.05 -8.46
CA ARG A 89 12.21 1.24 -7.24
C ARG A 89 11.29 0.02 -7.25
N LEU A 90 10.06 0.19 -7.70
CA LEU A 90 9.11 -0.92 -7.79
C LEU A 90 9.53 -1.93 -8.84
N LYS A 91 10.10 -1.48 -9.95
CA LYS A 91 10.58 -2.37 -11.00
C LYS A 91 11.69 -3.30 -10.49
N GLU A 92 12.53 -2.83 -9.58
CA GLU A 92 13.55 -3.66 -8.95
C GLU A 92 12.94 -4.82 -8.16
N GLN A 93 11.69 -4.69 -7.74
CA GLN A 93 10.93 -5.74 -7.06
C GLN A 93 10.07 -6.57 -8.03
N GLY A 94 10.21 -6.33 -9.34
CA GLY A 94 9.41 -7.02 -10.34
C GLY A 94 7.99 -6.48 -10.49
N ILE A 95 7.72 -5.28 -9.98
CA ILE A 95 6.39 -4.68 -10.03
C ILE A 95 6.37 -3.60 -11.11
N GLU A 96 5.40 -3.69 -12.02
CA GLU A 96 5.22 -2.74 -13.10
C GLU A 96 3.86 -2.06 -13.00
N ALA A 97 3.78 -0.82 -13.49
CA ALA A 97 2.52 -0.10 -13.56
C ALA A 97 1.57 -0.79 -14.55
N GLU A 98 0.27 -0.64 -14.34
CA GLU A 98 -0.75 -1.20 -15.23
C GLU A 98 -0.65 -0.59 -16.63
N ARG A 99 -0.23 0.66 -16.71
CA ARG A 99 0.05 1.37 -17.96
C ARG A 99 1.03 2.50 -17.66
N GLU A 100 1.55 3.12 -18.71
CA GLU A 100 2.44 4.27 -18.57
C GLU A 100 1.75 5.42 -17.84
N PRO A 101 2.49 6.25 -17.09
CA PRO A 101 1.89 7.43 -16.44
C PRO A 101 1.12 8.31 -17.42
N TYR A 102 -0.01 8.82 -16.97
CA TYR A 102 -0.90 9.63 -17.79
C TYR A 102 -1.57 10.70 -16.93
N ARG A 103 -2.28 11.63 -17.60
CA ARG A 103 -3.07 12.67 -16.95
C ARG A 103 -4.54 12.44 -17.26
N VAL A 104 -5.38 12.57 -16.23
CA VAL A 104 -6.82 12.44 -16.39
C VAL A 104 -7.37 13.66 -17.09
N ARG A 105 -6.75 14.83 -16.88
CA ARG A 105 -7.14 16.08 -17.52
C ARG A 105 -5.89 16.88 -17.87
N GLU A 106 -6.04 17.75 -18.88
CA GLU A 106 -4.97 18.66 -19.27
C GLU A 106 -4.60 19.56 -18.09
N GLY A 107 -3.30 19.71 -17.86
CA GLY A 107 -2.77 20.49 -16.73
C GLY A 107 -2.83 19.80 -15.40
N GLY A 108 -3.41 18.61 -15.31
CA GLY A 108 -3.42 17.81 -14.08
C GLY A 108 -2.10 17.10 -13.83
N SER A 109 -1.96 16.50 -12.65
CA SER A 109 -0.79 15.71 -12.30
C SER A 109 -0.76 14.40 -13.10
N ARG A 110 0.45 13.92 -13.38
CA ARG A 110 0.61 12.58 -13.92
C ARG A 110 0.29 11.58 -12.81
N LEU A 111 -0.27 10.46 -13.21
CA LEU A 111 -0.56 9.38 -12.28
C LEU A 111 -0.46 8.04 -12.99
N CYS A 112 -0.38 6.97 -12.20
CA CYS A 112 -0.53 5.60 -12.69
C CYS A 112 -0.99 4.71 -11.55
N PHE A 113 -1.37 3.50 -11.91
CA PHE A 113 -1.79 2.49 -10.93
C PHE A 113 -0.79 1.36 -10.92
N VAL A 114 -0.46 0.90 -9.71
CA VAL A 114 0.33 -0.31 -9.49
C VAL A 114 -0.50 -1.25 -8.61
N ARG A 115 -0.10 -2.51 -8.55
CA ARG A 115 -0.71 -3.48 -7.65
C ARG A 115 0.30 -3.92 -6.62
N ASP A 116 -0.13 -3.99 -5.37
CA ASP A 116 0.74 -4.50 -4.32
C ASP A 116 0.88 -6.03 -4.45
N PRO A 117 1.71 -6.69 -3.62
CA PRO A 117 1.93 -8.14 -3.75
C PRO A 117 0.66 -9.00 -3.64
N ASP A 118 -0.40 -8.50 -3.01
CA ASP A 118 -1.67 -9.21 -2.89
C ASP A 118 -2.70 -8.78 -3.93
N GLY A 119 -2.34 -7.84 -4.82
CA GLY A 119 -3.21 -7.39 -5.89
C GLY A 119 -4.01 -6.14 -5.60
N TYR A 120 -3.81 -5.49 -4.46
CA TYR A 120 -4.50 -4.24 -4.16
C TYR A 120 -3.98 -3.13 -5.05
N ARG A 121 -4.91 -2.43 -5.73
CA ARG A 121 -4.55 -1.31 -6.60
C ARG A 121 -4.19 -0.09 -5.78
N ILE A 122 -3.09 0.54 -6.14
CA ILE A 122 -2.61 1.77 -5.52
C ILE A 122 -2.45 2.82 -6.62
N GLU A 123 -3.09 3.97 -6.46
CA GLU A 123 -2.91 5.09 -7.37
C GLU A 123 -1.73 5.93 -6.90
N LEU A 124 -0.77 6.16 -7.78
CA LEU A 124 0.40 6.98 -7.49
C LEU A 124 0.24 8.31 -8.24
N ILE A 125 0.18 9.40 -7.50
CA ILE A 125 -0.01 10.74 -8.06
C ILE A 125 1.31 11.50 -7.92
N ASP A 126 1.81 12.02 -9.04
CA ASP A 126 3.12 12.67 -9.11
C ASP A 126 3.05 14.10 -8.57
N ARG A 127 3.91 14.41 -7.62
CA ARG A 127 4.05 15.76 -7.06
C ARG A 127 5.21 16.53 -7.67
N SER A 128 5.99 15.93 -8.57
CA SER A 128 7.18 16.58 -9.11
C SER A 128 6.87 17.77 -10.02
N GLY A 129 5.65 17.86 -10.56
CA GLY A 129 5.27 18.89 -11.50
C GLY A 129 5.71 18.61 -12.94
N LYS A 130 6.25 17.42 -13.19
CA LYS A 130 6.67 17.02 -14.54
C LYS A 130 5.51 16.64 -15.44
#